data_c85798e279160dd673433bd459f24f91
#
_entry.id   c85798e279160dd673433bd459f24f91
#
_cell.length_a   1.000
_cell.length_b   1.000
_cell.length_c   1.000
_cell.angle_alpha   90.00
_cell.angle_beta   90.00
_cell.angle_gamma   90.00
#
_symmetry.space_group_name_H-M   'P 1'
#
loop_
_entity.id
_entity.type
_entity.pdbx_description
1 polymer ?
#
loop_
_entity_poly.entity_id
_entity_poly.type
_entity_poly.pdbx_seq_one_letter_code
_entity_poly.pdbx_strand_id
1 'polypeptide(L)'
;MAQKKPAYEAPAPADDKKKALETALHQIEKNYGKGAVMRLGDRPEMNVDAIPTGSLALDAALGIGGLPRGRIVEIYGPESSGKTTLALHVLAEAQKRGGEVAFVDAEHALDPVYAAAIGVDIDSMLVSQPDTGEQALDITDALVRSGAIDVVVVDSVATLTPRAEIEGEMGEAFVGLQARLMSQALRKLAGTVSKTNCIVIFINQLRMKIGVMYGNPETTTGGNALKFYSSVRLDVRKIEAIKSGTEIVGNRTRVKVIKNKCAPPFREAVFDIMYGEGISRFGELLDIAVTLELVNKSGSWFSVGDERIGQGRDNAKQYIADHPELAAELEARVRAHLMEVQNSRIKQPAAPAKPVDVSADDFDAE
;
A
#
# COMPACT_ATOMS: atom_id res chain seq x y z
N MET A 1 4.03 3.38 -62.17
CA MET A 1 5.30 3.12 -61.43
C MET A 1 4.94 2.24 -60.22
N ALA A 2 5.35 0.96 -60.26
CA ALA A 2 5.04 0.01 -59.20
C ALA A 2 6.06 0.19 -58.05
N GLN A 3 5.55 0.51 -56.84
CA GLN A 3 6.38 0.55 -55.65
C GLN A 3 6.86 -0.86 -55.27
N LYS A 4 8.16 -1.10 -55.30
CA LYS A 4 8.78 -2.32 -54.76
C LYS A 4 8.52 -2.39 -53.26
N LYS A 5 7.83 -3.45 -52.81
CA LYS A 5 7.75 -3.84 -51.40
C LYS A 5 9.16 -4.06 -50.88
N PRO A 6 9.54 -3.59 -49.66
CA PRO A 6 10.85 -3.87 -49.11
C PRO A 6 11.01 -5.39 -48.91
N ALA A 7 12.14 -5.90 -49.37
CA ALA A 7 12.51 -7.30 -49.21
C ALA A 7 12.69 -7.58 -47.73
N TYR A 8 12.14 -8.70 -47.26
CA TYR A 8 12.35 -9.23 -45.91
C TYR A 8 13.81 -9.68 -45.81
N GLU A 9 14.63 -8.90 -45.10
CA GLU A 9 16.00 -9.29 -44.76
C GLU A 9 15.95 -10.43 -43.74
N ALA A 10 16.62 -11.54 -44.05
CA ALA A 10 16.74 -12.66 -43.15
C ALA A 10 17.43 -12.22 -41.85
N PRO A 11 17.01 -12.74 -40.66
CA PRO A 11 17.61 -12.37 -39.39
C PRO A 11 19.11 -12.69 -39.39
N ALA A 12 19.95 -11.70 -38.99
CA ALA A 12 21.40 -11.82 -38.90
C ALA A 12 21.82 -13.05 -38.07
N PRO A 13 22.97 -13.69 -38.40
CA PRO A 13 23.52 -14.82 -37.63
C PRO A 13 23.62 -14.51 -36.14
N ALA A 14 23.47 -15.51 -35.27
CA ALA A 14 23.38 -15.34 -33.81
C ALA A 14 24.62 -14.64 -33.22
N ASP A 15 25.80 -14.81 -33.81
CA ASP A 15 27.05 -14.18 -33.38
C ASP A 15 27.10 -12.70 -33.73
N ASP A 16 26.56 -12.31 -34.90
CA ASP A 16 26.47 -10.87 -35.26
C ASP A 16 25.48 -10.11 -34.40
N LYS A 17 24.38 -10.76 -33.98
CA LYS A 17 23.44 -10.19 -33.01
C LYS A 17 24.06 -9.98 -31.64
N LYS A 18 24.89 -10.92 -31.15
CA LYS A 18 25.60 -10.77 -29.87
C LYS A 18 26.59 -9.61 -29.90
N LYS A 19 27.42 -9.51 -30.95
CA LYS A 19 28.37 -8.40 -31.11
C LYS A 19 27.68 -7.05 -31.22
N ALA A 20 26.58 -6.97 -31.96
CA ALA A 20 25.77 -5.74 -32.05
C ALA A 20 25.19 -5.33 -30.71
N LEU A 21 24.69 -6.31 -29.92
CA LEU A 21 24.17 -6.06 -28.58
C LEU A 21 25.28 -5.60 -27.61
N GLU A 22 26.44 -6.24 -27.61
CA GLU A 22 27.59 -5.83 -26.78
C GLU A 22 28.05 -4.40 -27.12
N THR A 23 28.13 -4.06 -28.40
CA THR A 23 28.47 -2.71 -28.85
C THR A 23 27.43 -1.69 -28.34
N ALA A 24 26.15 -1.99 -28.46
CA ALA A 24 25.07 -1.13 -27.98
C ALA A 24 25.12 -0.96 -26.46
N LEU A 25 25.34 -2.04 -25.69
CA LEU A 25 25.47 -1.99 -24.22
C LEU A 25 26.67 -1.12 -23.81
N HIS A 26 27.82 -1.29 -24.46
CA HIS A 26 29.00 -0.48 -24.19
C HIS A 26 28.76 1.01 -24.47
N GLN A 27 28.05 1.32 -25.56
CA GLN A 27 27.70 2.72 -25.88
C GLN A 27 26.72 3.32 -24.89
N ILE A 28 25.73 2.53 -24.40
CA ILE A 28 24.80 2.96 -23.35
C ILE A 28 25.54 3.21 -22.04
N GLU A 29 26.44 2.31 -21.64
CA GLU A 29 27.24 2.50 -20.43
C GLU A 29 28.14 3.75 -20.50
N LYS A 30 28.73 4.02 -21.68
CA LYS A 30 29.53 5.21 -21.90
C LYS A 30 28.71 6.51 -21.79
N ASN A 31 27.46 6.50 -22.27
CA ASN A 31 26.61 7.69 -22.32
C ASN A 31 25.85 7.92 -21.01
N TYR A 32 25.45 6.87 -20.31
CA TYR A 32 24.53 6.94 -19.17
C TYR A 32 25.11 6.35 -17.87
N GLY A 33 26.34 5.84 -17.91
CA GLY A 33 27.02 5.26 -16.77
C GLY A 33 26.78 3.76 -16.59
N LYS A 34 27.64 3.12 -15.78
CA LYS A 34 27.53 1.69 -15.44
C LYS A 34 26.21 1.42 -14.74
N GLY A 35 25.54 0.34 -15.15
CA GLY A 35 24.25 -0.07 -14.58
C GLY A 35 23.02 0.59 -15.22
N ALA A 36 23.19 1.43 -16.27
CA ALA A 36 22.07 1.97 -17.05
C ALA A 36 21.24 0.86 -17.72
N VAL A 37 21.87 -0.24 -18.10
CA VAL A 37 21.24 -1.47 -18.57
C VAL A 37 21.87 -2.65 -17.84
N MET A 38 21.05 -3.57 -17.34
CA MET A 38 21.50 -4.78 -16.68
C MET A 38 20.60 -5.95 -17.04
N ARG A 39 21.10 -7.17 -16.96
CA ARG A 39 20.25 -8.37 -17.07
C ARG A 39 19.53 -8.59 -15.77
N LEU A 40 18.26 -8.94 -15.84
CA LEU A 40 17.42 -9.14 -14.64
C LEU A 40 17.98 -10.28 -13.73
N GLY A 41 18.59 -11.32 -14.32
CA GLY A 41 19.22 -12.41 -13.56
C GLY A 41 20.53 -12.04 -12.86
N ASP A 42 21.15 -10.90 -13.20
CA ASP A 42 22.40 -10.43 -12.58
C ASP A 42 22.12 -9.63 -11.27
N ARG A 43 20.87 -9.35 -10.97
CA ARG A 43 20.50 -8.79 -9.66
C ARG A 43 20.38 -9.92 -8.65
N PRO A 44 21.11 -9.85 -7.52
CA PRO A 44 20.76 -10.66 -6.35
C PRO A 44 19.28 -10.41 -6.04
N GLU A 45 18.57 -11.44 -5.59
CA GLU A 45 17.13 -11.47 -5.34
C GLU A 45 16.57 -10.09 -4.99
N MET A 46 15.67 -9.56 -5.83
CA MET A 46 15.00 -8.29 -5.57
C MET A 46 14.05 -8.46 -4.38
N ASN A 47 14.61 -8.64 -3.19
CA ASN A 47 13.87 -8.50 -1.95
C ASN A 47 13.46 -7.02 -1.87
N VAL A 48 12.22 -6.74 -2.19
CA VAL A 48 11.67 -5.39 -2.01
C VAL A 48 11.59 -5.17 -0.51
N ASP A 49 12.45 -4.29 0.01
CA ASP A 49 12.38 -3.89 1.41
C ASP A 49 11.02 -3.25 1.70
N ALA A 50 10.46 -3.57 2.87
CA ALA A 50 9.11 -3.16 3.24
C ALA A 50 9.04 -2.66 4.69
N ILE A 51 8.13 -1.72 4.92
CA ILE A 51 7.76 -1.24 6.26
C ILE A 51 6.44 -1.92 6.65
N PRO A 52 6.36 -2.62 7.81
CA PRO A 52 5.13 -3.23 8.28
C PRO A 52 4.00 -2.21 8.44
N THR A 53 2.78 -2.70 8.34
CA THR A 53 1.58 -1.87 8.48
C THR A 53 1.04 -1.77 9.90
N GLY A 54 1.62 -2.53 10.84
CA GLY A 54 1.07 -2.71 12.18
C GLY A 54 0.03 -3.82 12.26
N SER A 55 -0.44 -4.37 11.13
CA SER A 55 -1.32 -5.53 11.04
C SER A 55 -0.59 -6.72 10.41
N LEU A 56 -0.51 -7.84 11.11
CA LEU A 56 0.11 -9.07 10.62
C LEU A 56 -0.64 -9.65 9.41
N ALA A 57 -1.97 -9.59 9.45
CA ALA A 57 -2.80 -10.06 8.33
C ALA A 57 -2.61 -9.22 7.07
N LEU A 58 -2.49 -7.89 7.22
CA LEU A 58 -2.26 -7.01 6.07
C LEU A 58 -0.85 -7.16 5.52
N ASP A 59 0.16 -7.30 6.38
CA ASP A 59 1.54 -7.58 5.98
C ASP A 59 1.62 -8.88 5.17
N ALA A 60 0.91 -9.92 5.60
CA ALA A 60 0.78 -11.17 4.87
C ALA A 60 0.00 -11.01 3.55
N ALA A 61 -1.08 -10.22 3.54
CA ALA A 61 -1.85 -9.97 2.33
C ALA A 61 -1.06 -9.20 1.27
N LEU A 62 -0.16 -8.29 1.70
CA LEU A 62 0.77 -7.55 0.85
C LEU A 62 1.85 -8.45 0.23
N GLY A 63 2.18 -9.59 0.86
CA GLY A 63 3.05 -10.60 0.30
C GLY A 63 4.55 -10.32 0.37
N ILE A 64 4.95 -9.19 0.94
CA ILE A 64 6.34 -8.77 1.16
C ILE A 64 6.58 -8.32 2.61
N GLY A 65 5.60 -8.55 3.51
CA GLY A 65 5.72 -8.21 4.92
C GLY A 65 5.46 -6.75 5.27
N GLY A 66 4.82 -5.98 4.38
CA GLY A 66 4.49 -4.58 4.61
C GLY A 66 4.33 -3.76 3.32
N LEU A 67 4.39 -2.43 3.45
CA LEU A 67 4.38 -1.52 2.31
C LEU A 67 5.78 -1.41 1.67
N PRO A 68 5.87 -1.48 0.33
CA PRO A 68 7.16 -1.49 -0.38
C PRO A 68 7.88 -0.15 -0.30
N ARG A 69 9.16 -0.14 0.10
CA ARG A 69 10.02 1.04 0.04
C ARG A 69 10.25 1.50 -1.40
N GLY A 70 10.44 2.80 -1.59
CA GLY A 70 10.66 3.38 -2.90
C GLY A 70 9.43 3.37 -3.80
N ARG A 71 8.21 3.36 -3.22
CA ARG A 71 6.96 3.24 -3.95
C ARG A 71 5.89 4.21 -3.47
N ILE A 72 4.99 4.54 -4.38
CA ILE A 72 3.76 5.28 -4.09
C ILE A 72 2.67 4.27 -3.73
N VAL A 73 1.97 4.54 -2.64
CA VAL A 73 0.86 3.76 -2.10
C VAL A 73 -0.39 4.63 -2.04
N GLU A 74 -1.53 4.10 -2.39
CA GLU A 74 -2.83 4.76 -2.20
C GLU A 74 -3.65 3.95 -1.19
N ILE A 75 -4.10 4.62 -0.12
CA ILE A 75 -5.04 4.09 0.88
C ILE A 75 -6.34 4.85 0.71
N TYR A 76 -7.41 4.16 0.32
CA TYR A 76 -8.68 4.81 0.06
C TYR A 76 -9.87 4.04 0.65
N GLY A 77 -10.97 4.71 0.84
CA GLY A 77 -12.19 4.14 1.40
C GLY A 77 -13.18 5.20 1.86
N PRO A 78 -14.34 4.80 2.38
CA PRO A 78 -15.32 5.69 2.96
C PRO A 78 -14.73 6.49 4.14
N GLU A 79 -15.42 7.52 4.55
CA GLU A 79 -15.13 8.26 5.77
C GLU A 79 -15.17 7.34 7.00
N SER A 80 -14.34 7.63 8.00
CA SER A 80 -14.26 6.87 9.26
C SER A 80 -13.98 5.35 9.09
N SER A 81 -13.37 4.95 7.97
CA SER A 81 -13.03 3.54 7.72
C SER A 81 -11.68 3.11 8.31
N GLY A 82 -10.88 4.04 8.89
CA GLY A 82 -9.57 3.77 9.49
C GLY A 82 -8.37 4.00 8.57
N LYS A 83 -8.51 4.81 7.50
CA LYS A 83 -7.42 5.13 6.55
C LYS A 83 -6.25 5.84 7.23
N THR A 84 -6.53 6.93 7.92
CA THR A 84 -5.53 7.72 8.67
C THR A 84 -4.91 6.89 9.79
N THR A 85 -5.72 6.10 10.52
CA THR A 85 -5.24 5.16 11.54
C THR A 85 -4.20 4.19 10.96
N LEU A 86 -4.51 3.56 9.82
CA LEU A 86 -3.57 2.64 9.15
C LEU A 86 -2.29 3.35 8.72
N ALA A 87 -2.38 4.57 8.18
CA ALA A 87 -1.21 5.35 7.79
C ALA A 87 -0.34 5.72 9.00
N LEU A 88 -0.94 6.12 10.14
CA LEU A 88 -0.23 6.41 11.38
C LEU A 88 0.49 5.18 11.94
N HIS A 89 -0.12 3.99 11.87
CA HIS A 89 0.58 2.75 12.23
C HIS A 89 1.82 2.51 11.37
N VAL A 90 1.75 2.78 10.06
CA VAL A 90 2.93 2.66 9.18
C VAL A 90 4.04 3.63 9.60
N LEU A 91 3.68 4.89 9.98
CA LEU A 91 4.65 5.85 10.51
C LEU A 91 5.30 5.33 11.81
N ALA A 92 4.49 4.85 12.75
CA ALA A 92 5.00 4.27 14.00
C ALA A 92 5.94 3.07 13.74
N GLU A 93 5.61 2.20 12.80
CA GLU A 93 6.46 1.06 12.43
C GLU A 93 7.76 1.49 11.73
N ALA A 94 7.74 2.60 10.96
CA ALA A 94 8.94 3.20 10.38
C ALA A 94 9.86 3.76 11.48
N GLN A 95 9.32 4.54 12.42
CA GLN A 95 10.08 5.13 13.54
C GLN A 95 10.70 4.07 14.46
N LYS A 96 9.98 2.97 14.77
CA LYS A 96 10.52 1.83 15.53
C LYS A 96 11.76 1.21 14.89
N ARG A 97 11.95 1.41 13.58
CA ARG A 97 13.12 0.95 12.81
C ARG A 97 14.17 2.04 12.64
N GLY A 98 14.04 3.18 13.35
CA GLY A 98 14.93 4.33 13.26
C GLY A 98 14.73 5.18 12.01
N GLY A 99 13.57 5.07 11.35
CA GLY A 99 13.24 5.84 10.16
C GLY A 99 12.64 7.20 10.48
N GLU A 100 12.92 8.18 9.62
CA GLU A 100 12.35 9.53 9.68
C GLU A 100 11.03 9.58 8.93
N VAL A 101 10.03 10.26 9.50
CA VAL A 101 8.67 10.27 8.97
C VAL A 101 8.10 11.70 8.88
N ALA A 102 7.22 11.89 7.89
CA ALA A 102 6.54 13.17 7.69
C ALA A 102 5.05 12.97 7.41
N PHE A 103 4.24 13.91 7.89
CA PHE A 103 2.79 13.97 7.67
C PHE A 103 2.41 15.32 7.07
N VAL A 104 1.87 15.30 5.87
CA VAL A 104 1.33 16.48 5.17
C VAL A 104 -0.19 16.48 5.39
N ASP A 105 -0.62 17.27 6.36
CA ASP A 105 -2.01 17.35 6.84
C ASP A 105 -2.77 18.44 6.08
N ALA A 106 -3.30 18.10 4.91
CA ALA A 106 -4.12 19.00 4.12
C ALA A 106 -5.60 19.02 4.55
N GLU A 107 -6.02 18.15 5.48
CA GLU A 107 -7.35 18.19 6.11
C GLU A 107 -7.35 19.03 7.39
N HIS A 108 -6.18 19.38 7.93
CA HIS A 108 -6.02 20.07 9.24
C HIS A 108 -6.71 19.32 10.38
N ALA A 109 -6.66 17.98 10.35
CA ALA A 109 -7.43 17.12 11.23
C ALA A 109 -6.58 16.10 12.00
N LEU A 110 -5.24 16.23 11.94
CA LEU A 110 -4.33 15.33 12.67
C LEU A 110 -4.46 15.58 14.18
N ASP A 111 -4.83 14.53 14.91
CA ASP A 111 -4.85 14.50 16.37
C ASP A 111 -3.52 13.95 16.90
N PRO A 112 -2.66 14.80 17.53
CA PRO A 112 -1.38 14.35 18.07
C PRO A 112 -1.54 13.40 19.25
N VAL A 113 -2.60 13.50 20.04
CA VAL A 113 -2.88 12.61 21.17
C VAL A 113 -3.18 11.20 20.66
N TYR A 114 -4.00 11.12 19.61
CA TYR A 114 -4.30 9.84 18.97
C TYR A 114 -3.07 9.25 18.25
N ALA A 115 -2.27 10.07 17.58
CA ALA A 115 -1.03 9.62 16.95
C ALA A 115 -0.06 9.01 17.98
N ALA A 116 0.13 9.69 19.13
CA ALA A 116 0.95 9.18 20.23
C ALA A 116 0.40 7.87 20.82
N ALA A 117 -0.93 7.76 20.97
CA ALA A 117 -1.58 6.54 21.48
C ALA A 117 -1.37 5.33 20.53
N ILE A 118 -1.29 5.55 19.22
CA ILE A 118 -0.94 4.53 18.22
C ILE A 118 0.53 4.11 18.31
N GLY A 119 1.38 4.95 18.92
CA GLY A 119 2.81 4.70 19.08
C GLY A 119 3.70 5.49 18.14
N VAL A 120 3.18 6.56 17.53
CA VAL A 120 3.98 7.54 16.78
C VAL A 120 4.75 8.41 17.78
N ASP A 121 6.05 8.54 17.58
CA ASP A 121 6.86 9.55 18.26
C ASP A 121 6.55 10.91 17.61
N ILE A 122 5.69 11.68 18.28
CA ILE A 122 5.22 12.98 17.80
C ILE A 122 6.29 14.05 17.87
N ASP A 123 7.29 13.90 18.74
CA ASP A 123 8.36 14.89 18.92
C ASP A 123 9.36 14.83 17.74
N SER A 124 9.51 13.68 17.11
CA SER A 124 10.38 13.49 15.94
C SER A 124 9.62 13.55 14.59
N MET A 125 8.28 13.46 14.60
CA MET A 125 7.50 13.48 13.37
C MET A 125 7.42 14.88 12.75
N LEU A 126 7.79 15.02 11.47
CA LEU A 126 7.61 16.27 10.74
C LEU A 126 6.14 16.42 10.32
N VAL A 127 5.55 17.59 10.63
CA VAL A 127 4.17 17.90 10.22
C VAL A 127 4.16 19.17 9.38
N SER A 128 3.40 19.16 8.28
CA SER A 128 3.14 20.32 7.44
C SER A 128 1.64 20.45 7.19
N GLN A 129 1.12 21.69 7.30
CA GLN A 129 -0.29 22.03 7.05
C GLN A 129 -0.35 23.05 5.91
N PRO A 130 -0.36 22.59 4.66
CA PRO A 130 -0.34 23.47 3.49
C PRO A 130 -1.71 24.04 3.18
N ASP A 131 -1.73 25.30 2.67
CA ASP A 131 -2.96 25.99 2.26
C ASP A 131 -3.45 25.58 0.86
N THR A 132 -2.57 25.11 0.00
CA THR A 132 -2.88 24.75 -1.40
C THR A 132 -2.36 23.37 -1.77
N GLY A 133 -2.97 22.74 -2.77
CA GLY A 133 -2.52 21.44 -3.31
C GLY A 133 -1.12 21.51 -3.91
N GLU A 134 -0.75 22.63 -4.57
CA GLU A 134 0.61 22.85 -5.08
C GLU A 134 1.62 22.87 -3.95
N GLN A 135 1.35 23.59 -2.87
CA GLN A 135 2.23 23.68 -1.71
C GLN A 135 2.41 22.31 -1.04
N ALA A 136 1.33 21.55 -0.86
CA ALA A 136 1.37 20.20 -0.30
C ALA A 136 2.28 19.26 -1.11
N LEU A 137 2.13 19.29 -2.43
CA LEU A 137 2.88 18.42 -3.34
C LEU A 137 4.34 18.86 -3.52
N ASP A 138 4.63 20.17 -3.49
CA ASP A 138 5.99 20.70 -3.54
C ASP A 138 6.75 20.39 -2.24
N ILE A 139 6.10 20.51 -1.07
CA ILE A 139 6.68 20.09 0.22
C ILE A 139 6.96 18.58 0.21
N THR A 140 6.00 17.78 -0.25
CA THR A 140 6.18 16.31 -0.39
C THR A 140 7.38 15.99 -1.30
N ASP A 141 7.50 16.66 -2.47
CA ASP A 141 8.63 16.47 -3.39
C ASP A 141 9.98 16.86 -2.75
N ALA A 142 10.02 17.97 -2.00
CA ALA A 142 11.22 18.43 -1.30
C ALA A 142 11.66 17.42 -0.21
N LEU A 143 10.72 16.92 0.61
CA LEU A 143 10.97 15.91 1.63
C LEU A 143 11.51 14.62 1.02
N VAL A 144 10.86 14.11 -0.03
CA VAL A 144 11.32 12.89 -0.73
C VAL A 144 12.70 13.10 -1.36
N ARG A 145 12.96 14.25 -1.99
CA ARG A 145 14.27 14.56 -2.62
C ARG A 145 15.42 14.65 -1.63
N SER A 146 15.15 14.99 -0.38
CA SER A 146 16.19 15.04 0.65
C SER A 146 16.90 13.69 0.83
N GLY A 147 16.18 12.58 0.55
CA GLY A 147 16.69 11.23 0.76
C GLY A 147 16.78 10.84 2.24
N ALA A 148 16.34 11.71 3.14
CA ALA A 148 16.39 11.50 4.60
C ALA A 148 15.08 10.94 5.16
N ILE A 149 13.97 11.00 4.42
CA ILE A 149 12.64 10.61 4.90
C ILE A 149 12.30 9.22 4.37
N ASP A 150 11.89 8.34 5.28
CA ASP A 150 11.48 6.96 4.97
C ASP A 150 10.02 6.86 4.54
N VAL A 151 9.14 7.62 5.20
CA VAL A 151 7.70 7.63 4.88
C VAL A 151 7.15 9.05 4.91
N VAL A 152 6.43 9.42 3.87
CA VAL A 152 5.61 10.64 3.81
C VAL A 152 4.15 10.23 3.63
N VAL A 153 3.27 10.73 4.50
CA VAL A 153 1.81 10.61 4.36
C VAL A 153 1.25 11.93 3.87
N VAL A 154 0.34 11.89 2.90
CA VAL A 154 -0.44 13.05 2.42
C VAL A 154 -1.91 12.77 2.70
N ASP A 155 -2.51 13.47 3.64
CA ASP A 155 -3.91 13.32 4.07
C ASP A 155 -4.68 14.62 3.86
N SER A 156 -5.56 14.72 2.89
CA SER A 156 -5.89 13.72 1.88
C SER A 156 -5.85 14.32 0.46
N VAL A 157 -5.85 13.45 -0.56
CA VAL A 157 -5.94 13.91 -1.96
C VAL A 157 -7.21 14.74 -2.21
N ALA A 158 -8.30 14.44 -1.49
CA ALA A 158 -9.57 15.12 -1.66
C ALA A 158 -9.50 16.62 -1.34
N THR A 159 -8.61 17.02 -0.42
CA THR A 159 -8.42 18.40 0.06
C THR A 159 -7.29 19.15 -0.65
N LEU A 160 -6.56 18.49 -1.57
CA LEU A 160 -5.55 19.16 -2.38
C LEU A 160 -6.19 20.08 -3.41
N THR A 161 -6.67 21.23 -2.94
CA THR A 161 -7.33 22.24 -3.77
C THR A 161 -6.27 23.03 -4.53
N PRO A 162 -6.35 23.14 -5.87
CA PRO A 162 -5.46 24.00 -6.65
C PRO A 162 -5.57 25.48 -6.23
N ARG A 163 -4.44 26.17 -6.22
CA ARG A 163 -4.40 27.62 -5.87
C ARG A 163 -5.40 28.44 -6.68
N ALA A 164 -5.49 28.18 -7.98
CA ALA A 164 -6.42 28.90 -8.86
C ALA A 164 -7.89 28.72 -8.46
N GLU A 165 -8.24 27.60 -7.84
CA GLU A 165 -9.59 27.33 -7.32
C GLU A 165 -9.84 28.08 -6.00
N ILE A 166 -8.80 28.26 -5.15
CA ILE A 166 -8.87 28.99 -3.89
C ILE A 166 -8.99 30.51 -4.16
N GLU A 167 -8.25 31.00 -5.15
CA GLU A 167 -8.22 32.43 -5.52
C GLU A 167 -9.40 32.84 -6.43
N GLY A 168 -10.15 31.87 -6.98
CA GLY A 168 -11.30 32.10 -7.86
C GLY A 168 -12.57 32.54 -7.09
N GLU A 169 -13.57 32.97 -7.83
CA GLU A 169 -14.85 33.39 -7.25
C GLU A 169 -15.74 32.19 -6.88
N MET A 170 -16.57 32.35 -5.85
CA MET A 170 -17.53 31.32 -5.46
C MET A 170 -18.53 31.03 -6.59
N GLY A 171 -18.58 29.75 -7.01
CA GLY A 171 -19.44 29.29 -8.11
C GLY A 171 -18.72 29.18 -9.46
N GLU A 172 -17.47 29.57 -9.55
CA GLU A 172 -16.63 29.35 -10.72
C GLU A 172 -16.30 27.85 -10.89
N ALA A 173 -16.33 27.36 -12.14
CA ALA A 173 -16.12 25.94 -12.42
C ALA A 173 -14.66 25.63 -12.80
N PHE A 174 -13.93 24.94 -11.93
CA PHE A 174 -12.52 24.56 -12.12
C PHE A 174 -12.37 23.08 -12.50
N VAL A 175 -13.04 22.66 -13.56
CA VAL A 175 -13.08 21.25 -13.96
C VAL A 175 -11.70 20.72 -14.29
N GLY A 176 -11.27 19.65 -13.58
CA GLY A 176 -10.08 18.87 -13.89
C GLY A 176 -8.75 19.48 -13.47
N LEU A 177 -8.71 20.65 -12.79
CA LEU A 177 -7.46 21.24 -12.29
C LEU A 177 -6.75 20.34 -11.29
N GLN A 178 -7.46 19.80 -10.29
CA GLN A 178 -6.91 18.86 -9.32
C GLN A 178 -6.32 17.60 -10.01
N ALA A 179 -6.99 17.05 -11.01
CA ALA A 179 -6.49 15.88 -11.74
C ALA A 179 -5.23 16.19 -12.54
N ARG A 180 -5.10 17.40 -13.10
CA ARG A 180 -3.88 17.88 -13.79
C ARG A 180 -2.73 18.06 -12.80
N LEU A 181 -2.99 18.70 -11.66
CA LEU A 181 -2.03 18.90 -10.57
C LEU A 181 -1.48 17.56 -10.09
N MET A 182 -2.35 16.61 -9.75
CA MET A 182 -1.97 15.25 -9.34
C MET A 182 -1.16 14.53 -10.43
N SER A 183 -1.55 14.63 -11.70
CA SER A 183 -0.81 13.99 -12.80
C SER A 183 0.59 14.56 -12.96
N GLN A 184 0.77 15.87 -12.79
CA GLN A 184 2.05 16.54 -12.86
C GLN A 184 2.96 16.16 -11.68
N ALA A 185 2.44 16.21 -10.46
CA ALA A 185 3.16 15.87 -9.24
C ALA A 185 3.62 14.41 -9.23
N LEU A 186 2.70 13.47 -9.53
CA LEU A 186 3.02 12.04 -9.53
C LEU A 186 4.06 11.67 -10.60
N ARG A 187 4.10 12.38 -11.72
CA ARG A 187 5.13 12.20 -12.75
C ARG A 187 6.52 12.60 -12.23
N LYS A 188 6.63 13.68 -11.44
CA LYS A 188 7.87 14.09 -10.79
C LYS A 188 8.25 13.11 -9.66
N LEU A 189 7.32 12.82 -8.76
CA LEU A 189 7.55 12.00 -7.57
C LEU A 189 7.95 10.56 -7.91
N ALA A 190 7.36 9.93 -8.93
CA ALA A 190 7.59 8.52 -9.23
C ALA A 190 9.06 8.16 -9.44
N GLY A 191 9.82 9.04 -10.12
CA GLY A 191 11.25 8.85 -10.35
C GLY A 191 12.09 9.08 -9.10
N THR A 192 11.72 10.05 -8.27
CA THR A 192 12.44 10.43 -7.05
C THR A 192 12.22 9.40 -5.94
N VAL A 193 10.98 9.04 -5.69
CA VAL A 193 10.56 8.05 -4.68
C VAL A 193 11.34 6.73 -4.85
N SER A 194 11.46 6.25 -6.10
CA SER A 194 12.20 5.00 -6.36
C SER A 194 13.70 5.10 -6.06
N LYS A 195 14.32 6.30 -6.17
CA LYS A 195 15.74 6.52 -5.92
C LYS A 195 16.06 6.72 -4.46
N THR A 196 15.15 7.30 -3.70
CA THR A 196 15.33 7.64 -2.28
C THR A 196 14.84 6.56 -1.32
N ASN A 197 14.27 5.46 -1.83
CA ASN A 197 13.63 4.40 -1.03
C ASN A 197 12.52 4.91 -0.09
N CYS A 198 12.03 6.13 -0.28
CA CYS A 198 10.94 6.69 0.49
C CYS A 198 9.60 6.04 0.10
N ILE A 199 8.70 5.80 1.05
CA ILE A 199 7.32 5.44 0.79
C ILE A 199 6.49 6.73 0.80
N VAL A 200 5.71 6.98 -0.26
CA VAL A 200 4.73 8.07 -0.26
C VAL A 200 3.33 7.49 -0.23
N ILE A 201 2.61 7.74 0.87
CA ILE A 201 1.24 7.27 1.09
C ILE A 201 0.30 8.42 0.80
N PHE A 202 -0.58 8.25 -0.18
CA PHE A 202 -1.69 9.16 -0.43
C PHE A 202 -2.97 8.56 0.16
N ILE A 203 -3.57 9.25 1.11
CA ILE A 203 -4.91 8.93 1.61
C ILE A 203 -5.92 9.57 0.67
N ASN A 204 -6.97 8.80 0.30
CA ASN A 204 -7.96 9.26 -0.66
C ASN A 204 -9.38 8.91 -0.20
N GLN A 205 -10.33 9.73 -0.62
CA GLN A 205 -11.75 9.55 -0.35
C GLN A 205 -12.47 8.96 -1.56
N LEU A 206 -13.57 8.26 -1.31
CA LEU A 206 -14.46 7.78 -2.35
C LEU A 206 -15.52 8.83 -2.67
N ARG A 207 -15.84 8.95 -3.95
CA ARG A 207 -16.95 9.74 -4.48
C ARG A 207 -17.81 8.85 -5.37
N MET A 208 -19.08 9.19 -5.47
CA MET A 208 -20.02 8.48 -6.35
C MET A 208 -20.10 9.21 -7.70
N LYS A 209 -19.90 8.49 -8.78
CA LYS A 209 -20.14 9.01 -10.13
C LYS A 209 -21.63 9.10 -10.38
N ILE A 210 -22.10 10.29 -10.76
CA ILE A 210 -23.50 10.53 -11.15
C ILE A 210 -23.75 9.87 -12.51
N GLY A 211 -24.89 9.19 -12.67
CA GLY A 211 -25.35 8.64 -13.96
C GLY A 211 -24.81 7.25 -14.31
N VAL A 212 -24.07 6.59 -13.43
CA VAL A 212 -23.64 5.20 -13.64
C VAL A 212 -24.77 4.24 -13.25
N MET A 213 -25.50 3.71 -14.24
CA MET A 213 -26.59 2.75 -14.02
C MET A 213 -26.09 1.31 -13.86
N TYR A 214 -24.95 0.96 -14.44
CA TYR A 214 -24.33 -0.38 -14.39
C TYR A 214 -22.86 -0.30 -13.99
N GLY A 215 -22.38 -1.30 -13.24
CA GLY A 215 -21.00 -1.35 -12.75
C GLY A 215 -20.80 -0.62 -11.41
N ASN A 216 -19.54 -0.41 -11.02
CA ASN A 216 -19.20 0.25 -9.74
C ASN A 216 -19.18 1.78 -9.92
N PRO A 217 -20.10 2.53 -9.29
CA PRO A 217 -20.11 3.98 -9.36
C PRO A 217 -19.02 4.65 -8.52
N GLU A 218 -18.36 3.93 -7.60
CA GLU A 218 -17.35 4.49 -6.73
C GLU A 218 -16.08 4.87 -7.48
N THR A 219 -15.55 6.04 -7.18
CA THR A 219 -14.27 6.52 -7.73
C THR A 219 -13.52 7.32 -6.68
N THR A 220 -12.20 7.35 -6.77
CA THR A 220 -11.34 8.18 -5.93
C THR A 220 -11.19 9.58 -6.52
N THR A 221 -10.91 10.59 -5.67
CA THR A 221 -10.65 11.98 -6.08
C THR A 221 -9.26 12.12 -6.74
N GLY A 222 -8.97 13.28 -7.34
CA GLY A 222 -7.68 13.57 -7.97
C GLY A 222 -7.46 12.88 -9.32
N GLY A 223 -8.55 12.37 -9.96
CA GLY A 223 -8.50 11.74 -11.29
C GLY A 223 -7.93 10.32 -11.30
N ASN A 224 -7.35 9.92 -12.43
CA ASN A 224 -6.87 8.56 -12.61
C ASN A 224 -5.36 8.38 -12.36
N ALA A 225 -4.60 9.46 -12.11
CA ALA A 225 -3.15 9.41 -12.04
C ALA A 225 -2.65 8.44 -10.95
N LEU A 226 -3.21 8.50 -9.73
CA LEU A 226 -2.84 7.59 -8.65
C LEU A 226 -3.09 6.12 -9.00
N LYS A 227 -4.14 5.80 -9.75
CA LYS A 227 -4.42 4.42 -10.18
C LYS A 227 -3.29 3.85 -11.03
N PHE A 228 -2.59 4.69 -11.79
CA PHE A 228 -1.45 4.27 -12.61
C PHE A 228 -0.13 4.30 -11.86
N TYR A 229 0.17 5.39 -11.14
CA TYR A 229 1.45 5.60 -10.47
C TYR A 229 1.63 4.79 -9.19
N SER A 230 0.57 4.53 -8.42
CA SER A 230 0.67 3.70 -7.21
C SER A 230 1.12 2.27 -7.55
N SER A 231 1.99 1.73 -6.71
CA SER A 231 2.41 0.32 -6.76
C SER A 231 1.47 -0.58 -5.95
N VAL A 232 0.91 -0.03 -4.88
CA VAL A 232 -0.06 -0.68 -4.00
C VAL A 232 -1.28 0.22 -3.87
N ARG A 233 -2.48 -0.36 -3.90
CA ARG A 233 -3.75 0.32 -3.61
C ARG A 233 -4.55 -0.52 -2.63
N LEU A 234 -4.96 0.11 -1.52
CA LEU A 234 -5.68 -0.50 -0.42
C LEU A 234 -7.08 0.11 -0.30
N ASP A 235 -8.10 -0.73 -0.43
CA ASP A 235 -9.51 -0.36 -0.16
C ASP A 235 -9.83 -0.71 1.29
N VAL A 236 -10.03 0.31 2.13
CA VAL A 236 -10.26 0.19 3.57
C VAL A 236 -11.74 0.39 3.87
N ARG A 237 -12.38 -0.61 4.47
CA ARG A 237 -13.82 -0.58 4.76
C ARG A 237 -14.13 -1.08 6.16
N LYS A 238 -14.98 -0.34 6.86
CA LYS A 238 -15.62 -0.82 8.09
C LYS A 238 -16.61 -1.93 7.74
N ILE A 239 -16.54 -3.05 8.45
CA ILE A 239 -17.49 -4.17 8.34
C ILE A 239 -18.59 -4.03 9.40
N GLU A 240 -18.18 -3.93 10.68
CA GLU A 240 -19.07 -3.90 11.81
C GLU A 240 -18.49 -3.05 12.96
N ALA A 241 -19.36 -2.61 13.87
CA ALA A 241 -18.94 -1.93 15.09
C ALA A 241 -18.67 -2.94 16.19
N ILE A 242 -17.56 -2.78 16.90
CA ILE A 242 -17.21 -3.57 18.10
C ILE A 242 -17.83 -2.88 19.30
N LYS A 243 -18.55 -3.65 20.10
CA LYS A 243 -19.27 -3.15 21.28
C LYS A 243 -18.74 -3.79 22.56
N SER A 244 -18.62 -2.97 23.60
CA SER A 244 -18.45 -3.41 24.99
C SER A 244 -19.70 -3.02 25.78
N GLY A 245 -20.56 -3.99 26.06
CA GLY A 245 -21.90 -3.69 26.57
C GLY A 245 -22.73 -2.90 25.55
N THR A 246 -23.12 -1.65 25.91
CA THR A 246 -23.89 -0.74 25.04
C THR A 246 -23.01 0.24 24.26
N GLU A 247 -21.73 0.37 24.61
CA GLU A 247 -20.81 1.33 24.01
C GLU A 247 -20.10 0.77 22.79
N ILE A 248 -19.91 1.60 21.76
CA ILE A 248 -19.10 1.24 20.60
C ILE A 248 -17.65 1.61 20.92
N VAL A 249 -16.79 0.60 21.05
CA VAL A 249 -15.37 0.76 21.44
C VAL A 249 -14.41 0.64 20.26
N GLY A 250 -14.90 0.24 19.09
CA GLY A 250 -14.06 0.09 17.93
C GLY A 250 -14.82 -0.35 16.69
N ASN A 251 -14.08 -0.64 15.64
CA ASN A 251 -14.61 -1.14 14.39
C ASN A 251 -13.79 -2.33 13.88
N ARG A 252 -14.46 -3.36 13.39
CA ARG A 252 -13.85 -4.38 12.56
C ARG A 252 -13.71 -3.84 11.16
N THR A 253 -12.49 -3.83 10.65
CA THR A 253 -12.11 -3.22 9.38
C THR A 253 -11.57 -4.28 8.44
N ARG A 254 -12.01 -4.23 7.18
CA ARG A 254 -11.47 -5.01 6.08
C ARG A 254 -10.63 -4.13 5.19
N VAL A 255 -9.43 -4.59 4.87
CA VAL A 255 -8.54 -3.98 3.88
C VAL A 255 -8.36 -4.95 2.71
N LYS A 256 -8.74 -4.51 1.52
CA LYS A 256 -8.55 -5.27 0.29
C LYS A 256 -7.41 -4.69 -0.52
N VAL A 257 -6.46 -5.53 -0.91
CA VAL A 257 -5.34 -5.17 -1.77
C VAL A 257 -5.81 -5.18 -3.23
N ILE A 258 -6.30 -4.04 -3.73
CA ILE A 258 -6.88 -3.93 -5.08
C ILE A 258 -5.80 -3.96 -6.17
N LYS A 259 -4.61 -3.41 -5.87
CA LYS A 259 -3.47 -3.40 -6.77
C LYS A 259 -2.20 -3.67 -5.97
N ASN A 260 -1.33 -4.52 -6.51
CA ASN A 260 -0.02 -4.79 -5.95
C ASN A 260 0.95 -5.14 -7.08
N LYS A 261 2.04 -4.37 -7.21
CA LYS A 261 3.10 -4.63 -8.20
C LYS A 261 4.24 -5.49 -7.64
N CYS A 262 4.21 -5.80 -6.32
CA CYS A 262 5.26 -6.54 -5.62
C CYS A 262 4.87 -7.99 -5.33
N ALA A 263 3.56 -8.30 -5.32
CA ALA A 263 3.01 -9.63 -5.07
C ALA A 263 1.61 -9.76 -5.73
N PRO A 264 1.02 -10.96 -5.79
CA PRO A 264 -0.33 -11.14 -6.31
C PRO A 264 -1.37 -10.32 -5.56
N PRO A 265 -2.19 -9.50 -6.27
CA PRO A 265 -3.23 -8.66 -5.67
C PRO A 265 -4.47 -9.45 -5.24
N PHE A 266 -5.50 -8.73 -4.80
CA PHE A 266 -6.85 -9.19 -4.43
C PHE A 266 -6.93 -10.02 -3.15
N ARG A 267 -5.88 -10.00 -2.33
CA ARG A 267 -5.93 -10.53 -0.97
C ARG A 267 -6.63 -9.54 -0.05
N GLU A 268 -7.18 -10.07 1.03
CA GLU A 268 -7.89 -9.29 2.03
C GLU A 268 -7.29 -9.56 3.42
N ALA A 269 -7.30 -8.53 4.26
CA ALA A 269 -7.00 -8.61 5.68
C ALA A 269 -8.18 -8.06 6.46
N VAL A 270 -8.48 -8.66 7.60
CA VAL A 270 -9.52 -8.20 8.54
C VAL A 270 -8.89 -8.10 9.91
N PHE A 271 -9.05 -6.95 10.53
CA PHE A 271 -8.56 -6.67 11.87
C PHE A 271 -9.46 -5.66 12.59
N ASP A 272 -9.30 -5.59 13.89
CA ASP A 272 -10.06 -4.69 14.75
C ASP A 272 -9.26 -3.39 14.95
N ILE A 273 -9.93 -2.24 14.77
CA ILE A 273 -9.42 -0.91 15.15
C ILE A 273 -10.18 -0.45 16.39
N MET A 274 -9.47 -0.29 17.49
CA MET A 274 -10.04 0.17 18.75
C MET A 274 -9.90 1.69 18.86
N TYR A 275 -10.94 2.35 19.36
CA TYR A 275 -10.90 3.80 19.53
C TYR A 275 -9.90 4.20 20.61
N GLY A 276 -9.04 5.17 20.31
CA GLY A 276 -7.97 5.61 21.21
C GLY A 276 -6.72 4.72 21.23
N GLU A 277 -6.75 3.50 20.66
CA GLU A 277 -5.63 2.55 20.69
C GLU A 277 -5.10 2.18 19.29
N GLY A 278 -5.94 2.31 18.24
CA GLY A 278 -5.61 1.89 16.89
C GLY A 278 -5.83 0.41 16.63
N ILE A 279 -4.97 -0.21 15.79
CA ILE A 279 -5.07 -1.63 15.41
C ILE A 279 -4.81 -2.52 16.63
N SER A 280 -5.76 -3.43 16.92
CA SER A 280 -5.68 -4.38 18.03
C SER A 280 -4.68 -5.50 17.74
N ARG A 281 -3.38 -5.22 17.92
CA ARG A 281 -2.28 -6.15 17.60
C ARG A 281 -2.44 -7.51 18.28
N PHE A 282 -2.73 -7.54 19.59
CA PHE A 282 -2.86 -8.80 20.33
C PHE A 282 -4.16 -9.54 20.01
N GLY A 283 -5.24 -8.79 19.66
CA GLY A 283 -6.47 -9.41 19.17
C GLY A 283 -6.27 -10.10 17.82
N GLU A 284 -5.57 -9.45 16.91
CA GLU A 284 -5.22 -10.02 15.61
C GLU A 284 -4.26 -11.21 15.74
N LEU A 285 -3.24 -11.09 16.58
CA LEU A 285 -2.29 -12.17 16.87
C LEU A 285 -3.01 -13.41 17.40
N LEU A 286 -3.94 -13.25 18.37
CA LEU A 286 -4.76 -14.33 18.90
C LEU A 286 -5.60 -14.99 17.80
N ASP A 287 -6.31 -14.21 16.99
CA ASP A 287 -7.19 -14.74 15.95
C ASP A 287 -6.41 -15.53 14.88
N ILE A 288 -5.23 -15.03 14.47
CA ILE A 288 -4.35 -15.74 13.55
C ILE A 288 -3.77 -16.99 14.21
N ALA A 289 -3.29 -16.90 15.45
CA ALA A 289 -2.72 -18.04 16.18
C ALA A 289 -3.75 -19.17 16.39
N VAL A 290 -5.02 -18.84 16.61
CA VAL A 290 -6.12 -19.83 16.64
C VAL A 290 -6.32 -20.47 15.27
N THR A 291 -6.30 -19.68 14.20
CA THR A 291 -6.45 -20.18 12.82
C THR A 291 -5.31 -21.12 12.42
N LEU A 292 -4.11 -20.88 12.94
CA LEU A 292 -2.91 -21.69 12.71
C LEU A 292 -2.75 -22.84 13.72
N GLU A 293 -3.74 -23.07 14.59
CA GLU A 293 -3.69 -24.09 15.66
C GLU A 293 -2.51 -23.94 16.64
N LEU A 294 -1.91 -22.74 16.72
CA LEU A 294 -0.90 -22.39 17.70
C LEU A 294 -1.51 -22.10 19.06
N VAL A 295 -2.75 -21.61 19.05
CA VAL A 295 -3.61 -21.44 20.23
C VAL A 295 -4.82 -22.31 20.05
N ASN A 296 -5.10 -23.18 21.01
CA ASN A 296 -6.27 -24.04 21.00
C ASN A 296 -7.48 -23.29 21.55
N LYS A 297 -8.61 -23.38 20.83
CA LYS A 297 -9.89 -22.85 21.28
C LYS A 297 -10.86 -23.98 21.54
N SER A 298 -11.28 -24.16 22.79
CA SER A 298 -12.27 -25.15 23.19
C SER A 298 -13.45 -24.46 23.87
N GLY A 299 -14.55 -24.30 23.14
CA GLY A 299 -15.71 -23.53 23.61
C GLY A 299 -15.31 -22.06 23.80
N SER A 300 -15.41 -21.54 25.04
CA SER A 300 -15.00 -20.20 25.42
C SER A 300 -13.55 -20.10 25.91
N TRP A 301 -12.84 -21.22 26.06
CA TRP A 301 -11.48 -21.27 26.61
C TRP A 301 -10.43 -21.24 25.51
N PHE A 302 -9.35 -20.50 25.79
CA PHE A 302 -8.15 -20.44 24.96
C PHE A 302 -6.97 -21.03 25.75
N SER A 303 -6.12 -21.81 25.07
CA SER A 303 -4.91 -22.41 25.67
C SER A 303 -3.75 -22.46 24.67
N VAL A 304 -2.52 -22.38 25.21
CA VAL A 304 -1.27 -22.61 24.48
C VAL A 304 -0.63 -23.85 25.08
N GLY A 305 -0.52 -24.93 24.30
CA GLY A 305 -0.18 -26.24 24.87
C GLY A 305 -1.21 -26.65 25.93
N ASP A 306 -0.71 -26.95 27.14
CA ASP A 306 -1.52 -27.32 28.30
C ASP A 306 -1.95 -26.13 29.18
N GLU A 307 -1.43 -24.94 28.91
CA GLU A 307 -1.68 -23.74 29.71
C GLU A 307 -2.91 -22.98 29.22
N ARG A 308 -3.85 -22.70 30.14
CA ARG A 308 -5.04 -21.88 29.84
C ARG A 308 -4.69 -20.41 29.92
N ILE A 309 -4.87 -19.67 28.82
CA ILE A 309 -4.56 -18.24 28.72
C ILE A 309 -5.78 -17.32 28.91
N GLY A 310 -7.01 -17.87 28.94
CA GLY A 310 -8.19 -17.06 29.25
C GLY A 310 -9.49 -17.71 28.86
N GLN A 311 -10.58 -17.25 29.52
CA GLN A 311 -11.95 -17.53 29.11
C GLN A 311 -12.52 -16.31 28.41
N GLY A 312 -12.90 -16.47 27.13
CA GLY A 312 -13.31 -15.39 26.26
C GLY A 312 -12.11 -14.72 25.54
N ARG A 313 -12.43 -14.10 24.40
CA ARG A 313 -11.40 -13.49 23.52
C ARG A 313 -10.65 -12.34 24.21
N ASP A 314 -11.39 -11.51 24.98
CA ASP A 314 -10.78 -10.32 25.62
C ASP A 314 -9.81 -10.69 26.74
N ASN A 315 -10.15 -11.72 27.55
CA ASN A 315 -9.23 -12.20 28.58
C ASN A 315 -7.99 -12.86 27.96
N ALA A 316 -8.14 -13.63 26.90
CA ALA A 316 -7.00 -14.23 26.21
C ALA A 316 -6.11 -13.17 25.53
N LYS A 317 -6.71 -12.13 24.92
CA LYS A 317 -6.00 -10.96 24.39
C LYS A 317 -5.19 -10.26 25.48
N GLN A 318 -5.81 -10.01 26.65
CA GLN A 318 -5.16 -9.35 27.77
C GLN A 318 -4.02 -10.19 28.33
N TYR A 319 -4.24 -11.51 28.47
CA TYR A 319 -3.17 -12.42 28.91
C TYR A 319 -1.93 -12.34 28.00
N ILE A 320 -2.12 -12.35 26.67
CA ILE A 320 -1.02 -12.22 25.72
C ILE A 320 -0.33 -10.85 25.87
N ALA A 321 -1.09 -9.78 26.10
CA ALA A 321 -0.54 -8.44 26.32
C ALA A 321 0.31 -8.36 27.59
N ASP A 322 -0.10 -9.04 28.65
CA ASP A 322 0.60 -9.08 29.96
C ASP A 322 1.82 -10.02 29.95
N HIS A 323 1.96 -10.88 28.93
CA HIS A 323 3.05 -11.84 28.77
C HIS A 323 3.86 -11.58 27.48
N PRO A 324 4.80 -10.61 27.49
CA PRO A 324 5.52 -10.20 26.27
C PRO A 324 6.35 -11.32 25.64
N GLU A 325 6.86 -12.27 26.43
CA GLU A 325 7.63 -13.42 25.91
C GLU A 325 6.73 -14.34 25.08
N LEU A 326 5.52 -14.65 25.58
CA LEU A 326 4.53 -15.44 24.84
C LEU A 326 4.07 -14.71 23.58
N ALA A 327 3.83 -13.40 23.68
CA ALA A 327 3.46 -12.58 22.53
C ALA A 327 4.53 -12.63 21.44
N ALA A 328 5.81 -12.48 21.81
CA ALA A 328 6.93 -12.53 20.87
C ALA A 328 7.08 -13.93 20.23
N GLU A 329 6.92 -15.01 21.01
CA GLU A 329 6.97 -16.37 20.50
C GLU A 329 5.85 -16.63 19.49
N LEU A 330 4.60 -16.30 19.86
CA LEU A 330 3.44 -16.47 18.98
C LEU A 330 3.60 -15.65 17.70
N GLU A 331 4.06 -14.40 17.82
CA GLU A 331 4.27 -13.55 16.64
C GLU A 331 5.34 -14.12 15.71
N ALA A 332 6.46 -14.59 16.24
CA ALA A 332 7.52 -15.21 15.45
C ALA A 332 7.01 -16.45 14.71
N ARG A 333 6.26 -17.32 15.37
CA ARG A 333 5.65 -18.52 14.76
C ARG A 333 4.62 -18.17 13.68
N VAL A 334 3.76 -17.18 13.94
CA VAL A 334 2.78 -16.69 12.98
C VAL A 334 3.49 -16.12 11.75
N ARG A 335 4.50 -15.26 11.92
CA ARG A 335 5.28 -14.69 10.81
C ARG A 335 5.99 -15.77 9.98
N ALA A 336 6.60 -16.76 10.63
CA ALA A 336 7.25 -17.87 9.94
C ALA A 336 6.26 -18.64 9.06
N HIS A 337 5.10 -18.99 9.61
CA HIS A 337 4.05 -19.70 8.86
C HIS A 337 3.50 -18.90 7.68
N LEU A 338 3.24 -17.59 7.89
CA LEU A 338 2.78 -16.71 6.83
C LEU A 338 3.80 -16.59 5.68
N MET A 339 5.11 -16.56 6.00
CA MET A 339 6.20 -16.58 5.00
C MET A 339 6.28 -17.91 4.25
N GLU A 340 6.12 -19.04 4.93
CA GLU A 340 6.11 -20.37 4.28
C GLU A 340 4.95 -20.51 3.29
N VAL A 341 3.76 -20.09 3.68
CA VAL A 341 2.58 -20.08 2.79
C VAL A 341 2.81 -19.17 1.57
N GLN A 342 3.50 -18.05 1.72
CA GLN A 342 3.87 -17.16 0.61
C GLN A 342 4.85 -17.85 -0.34
N ASN A 343 5.93 -18.43 0.18
CA ASN A 343 6.98 -19.08 -0.60
C ASN A 343 6.46 -20.32 -1.34
N SER A 344 5.57 -21.09 -0.73
CA SER A 344 4.96 -22.26 -1.37
C SER A 344 4.09 -21.91 -2.57
N ARG A 345 3.38 -20.75 -2.49
CA ARG A 345 2.53 -20.25 -3.58
C ARG A 345 3.31 -19.65 -4.75
N ILE A 346 4.49 -19.05 -4.48
CA ILE A 346 5.39 -18.55 -5.54
C ILE A 346 5.99 -19.72 -6.35
N LYS A 347 6.19 -20.87 -5.71
CA LYS A 347 6.75 -22.08 -6.37
C LYS A 347 5.72 -22.89 -7.17
N GLN A 348 4.42 -22.64 -7.05
CA GLN A 348 3.42 -23.28 -7.88
C GLN A 348 3.33 -22.53 -9.22
N PRO A 349 3.69 -23.18 -10.38
CA PRO A 349 3.44 -22.58 -11.68
C PRO A 349 1.93 -22.33 -11.82
N ALA A 350 1.57 -21.16 -12.31
CA ALA A 350 0.18 -20.86 -12.63
C ALA A 350 -0.38 -21.98 -13.51
N ALA A 351 -1.51 -22.56 -13.12
CA ALA A 351 -2.19 -23.56 -13.94
C ALA A 351 -2.37 -22.97 -15.35
N PRO A 352 -2.08 -23.73 -16.41
CA PRO A 352 -2.21 -23.22 -17.76
C PRO A 352 -3.63 -22.67 -17.94
N ALA A 353 -3.72 -21.42 -18.36
CA ALA A 353 -5.00 -20.81 -18.69
C ALA A 353 -5.70 -21.70 -19.71
N LYS A 354 -6.93 -22.12 -19.42
CA LYS A 354 -7.73 -22.84 -20.40
C LYS A 354 -7.81 -21.95 -21.65
N PRO A 355 -7.55 -22.49 -22.85
CA PRO A 355 -7.71 -21.70 -24.07
C PRO A 355 -9.14 -21.15 -24.08
N VAL A 356 -9.26 -19.84 -24.18
CA VAL A 356 -10.54 -19.19 -24.43
C VAL A 356 -10.80 -19.46 -25.90
N ASP A 357 -11.80 -20.27 -26.18
CA ASP A 357 -12.29 -20.53 -27.55
C ASP A 357 -13.02 -19.25 -27.99
N VAL A 358 -12.29 -18.34 -28.61
CA VAL A 358 -12.83 -17.12 -29.19
C VAL A 358 -13.33 -17.52 -30.58
N SER A 359 -14.63 -17.73 -30.72
CA SER A 359 -15.24 -17.92 -32.03
C SER A 359 -15.18 -16.59 -32.82
N ALA A 360 -14.98 -16.69 -34.13
CA ALA A 360 -14.85 -15.53 -35.01
C ALA A 360 -16.12 -14.62 -35.03
N ASP A 361 -17.20 -15.07 -34.40
CA ASP A 361 -18.49 -14.38 -34.36
C ASP A 361 -18.58 -13.31 -33.25
N ASP A 362 -17.56 -13.21 -32.35
CA ASP A 362 -17.56 -12.20 -31.29
C ASP A 362 -17.00 -10.82 -31.69
N PHE A 363 -16.61 -10.65 -32.95
CA PHE A 363 -16.02 -9.41 -33.46
C PHE A 363 -16.98 -8.50 -34.26
N ASP A 364 -18.24 -8.91 -34.50
CA ASP A 364 -19.21 -8.17 -35.28
C ASP A 364 -20.39 -7.63 -34.47
N ALA A 365 -20.10 -6.99 -33.30
CA ALA A 365 -21.10 -6.17 -32.62
C ALA A 365 -20.43 -4.87 -32.16
N GLU A 366 -20.81 -3.77 -32.84
CA GLU A 366 -20.47 -2.38 -32.50
C GLU A 366 -20.80 -1.97 -31.07
#